data_a023d865a1f5ba2871b4076dc2ba390a
#
_entry.id   a023d865a1f5ba2871b4076dc2ba390a
#
_cell.length_a   1.000
_cell.length_b   1.000
_cell.length_c   1.000
_cell.angle_alpha   90.00
_cell.angle_beta   90.00
_cell.angle_gamma   90.00
#
_symmetry.space_group_name_H-M   'P 1'
#
loop_
_entity.id
_entity.type
_entity.pdbx_description
1 polymer ?
#
loop_
_entity_poly.entity_id
_entity_poly.type
_entity_poly.pdbx_seq_one_letter_code
_entity_poly.pdbx_strand_id
1 'polypeptide(L)'
;MKLKALIVLFLMGSMSLMAQKSYQLQSPDKKLQAVVTVGDDIRFSFTHDGTEVLAASPISMTLQNGVVLGAGPKVSKVLKAAVDKVIPSPFYKKTEVQDVYNEMTLSFRGNYGLVFRMYNDGLAYRFTTKMKNDIVVVDEEADYNFSSDHTAFAPYVNSKKATFEEQFMNSFEQPYVHEPITKLNSERLMILPFLVELDGGKKLCITE
;
A
#
# COMPACT_ATOMS: atom_id res chain seq x y z
N MET A 1 19.65 -18.62 65.24
CA MET A 1 19.68 -17.76 64.07
C MET A 1 18.85 -18.43 63.00
N LYS A 2 17.68 -17.88 62.66
CA LYS A 2 16.76 -18.43 61.64
C LYS A 2 16.96 -17.64 60.34
N LEU A 3 17.51 -18.29 59.32
CA LEU A 3 17.74 -17.75 57.97
C LEU A 3 16.38 -17.69 57.24
N LYS A 4 15.83 -16.50 57.00
CA LYS A 4 14.63 -16.32 56.20
C LYS A 4 15.04 -16.27 54.73
N ALA A 5 14.73 -17.31 53.97
CA ALA A 5 14.87 -17.33 52.53
C ALA A 5 13.80 -16.45 51.88
N LEU A 6 14.21 -15.37 51.23
CA LEU A 6 13.36 -14.47 50.46
C LEU A 6 13.21 -15.06 49.03
N ILE A 7 12.08 -15.69 48.75
CA ILE A 7 11.74 -16.15 47.40
C ILE A 7 11.22 -14.94 46.62
N VAL A 8 12.04 -14.39 45.72
CA VAL A 8 11.62 -13.39 44.74
C VAL A 8 10.98 -14.13 43.57
N LEU A 9 9.66 -14.11 43.54
CA LEU A 9 8.87 -14.65 42.43
C LEU A 9 8.96 -13.66 41.23
N PHE A 10 9.80 -13.99 40.26
CA PHE A 10 9.94 -13.22 39.01
C PHE A 10 8.73 -13.54 38.11
N LEU A 11 7.69 -12.71 38.16
CA LEU A 11 6.58 -12.75 37.19
C LEU A 11 7.12 -12.33 35.85
N MET A 12 7.60 -13.28 35.04
CA MET A 12 7.79 -13.06 33.59
C MET A 12 6.42 -12.94 32.94
N GLY A 13 5.96 -11.71 32.77
CA GLY A 13 4.83 -11.41 31.91
C GLY A 13 5.19 -11.85 30.51
N SER A 14 4.55 -12.91 30.01
CA SER A 14 4.66 -13.35 28.62
C SER A 14 4.03 -12.28 27.73
N MET A 15 4.81 -11.28 27.29
CA MET A 15 4.46 -10.47 26.14
C MET A 15 4.38 -11.42 24.96
N SER A 16 3.17 -11.79 24.55
CA SER A 16 2.94 -12.47 23.29
C SER A 16 3.34 -11.51 22.17
N LEU A 17 4.60 -11.57 21.74
CA LEU A 17 4.99 -10.97 20.47
C LEU A 17 4.13 -11.65 19.40
N MET A 18 3.16 -10.94 18.87
CA MET A 18 2.42 -11.36 17.69
C MET A 18 3.46 -11.49 16.56
N ALA A 19 3.77 -12.71 16.16
CA ALA A 19 4.78 -12.98 15.14
C ALA A 19 4.31 -12.36 13.81
N GLN A 20 4.96 -11.31 13.39
CA GLN A 20 4.77 -10.68 12.09
C GLN A 20 5.07 -11.69 10.98
N LYS A 21 4.15 -11.87 10.04
CA LYS A 21 4.32 -12.76 8.88
C LYS A 21 4.61 -11.94 7.64
N SER A 22 5.55 -12.40 6.82
CA SER A 22 5.92 -11.74 5.57
C SER A 22 5.62 -12.63 4.36
N TYR A 23 5.12 -12.02 3.30
CA TYR A 23 4.76 -12.66 2.04
C TYR A 23 5.43 -11.92 0.90
N GLN A 24 6.14 -12.63 0.03
CA GLN A 24 6.89 -12.04 -1.07
C GLN A 24 6.19 -12.30 -2.40
N LEU A 25 6.21 -11.30 -3.28
CA LEU A 25 5.78 -11.37 -4.67
C LEU A 25 6.82 -10.70 -5.56
N GLN A 26 7.23 -11.38 -6.63
CA GLN A 26 8.20 -10.86 -7.60
C GLN A 26 7.54 -10.66 -8.96
N SER A 27 8.08 -9.73 -9.76
CA SER A 27 7.73 -9.60 -11.17
C SER A 27 8.13 -10.84 -11.98
N PRO A 28 7.54 -11.07 -13.16
CA PRO A 28 7.94 -12.16 -14.05
C PRO A 28 9.43 -12.15 -14.38
N ASP A 29 10.03 -10.97 -14.61
CA ASP A 29 11.47 -10.80 -14.87
C ASP A 29 12.34 -10.76 -13.60
N LYS A 30 11.73 -10.86 -12.41
CA LYS A 30 12.35 -10.89 -11.07
C LYS A 30 13.09 -9.61 -10.65
N LYS A 31 12.95 -8.51 -11.38
CA LYS A 31 13.60 -7.24 -11.03
C LYS A 31 12.83 -6.48 -9.94
N LEU A 32 11.51 -6.60 -9.92
CA LEU A 32 10.67 -5.98 -8.92
C LEU A 32 10.28 -7.00 -7.87
N GLN A 33 10.28 -6.57 -6.60
CA GLN A 33 9.85 -7.40 -5.48
C GLN A 33 9.02 -6.58 -4.49
N ALA A 34 7.84 -7.07 -4.12
CA ALA A 34 7.08 -6.59 -3.00
C ALA A 34 7.17 -7.57 -1.83
N VAL A 35 7.23 -7.01 -0.61
CA VAL A 35 7.10 -7.75 0.64
C VAL A 35 5.88 -7.22 1.36
N VAL A 36 4.88 -8.07 1.57
CA VAL A 36 3.68 -7.74 2.35
C VAL A 36 3.85 -8.32 3.74
N THR A 37 3.87 -7.46 4.75
CA THR A 37 3.96 -7.84 6.15
C THR A 37 2.60 -7.74 6.82
N VAL A 38 2.26 -8.74 7.62
CA VAL A 38 0.99 -8.86 8.33
C VAL A 38 1.28 -9.09 9.81
N GLY A 39 0.93 -8.10 10.62
CA GLY A 39 1.08 -8.07 12.07
C GLY A 39 -0.14 -7.47 12.72
N ASP A 40 0.01 -6.36 13.41
CA ASP A 40 -1.10 -5.55 13.95
C ASP A 40 -1.84 -4.79 12.85
N ASP A 41 -1.13 -4.50 11.77
CA ASP A 41 -1.62 -3.91 10.53
C ASP A 41 -1.11 -4.70 9.30
N ILE A 42 -1.45 -4.21 8.10
CA ILE A 42 -0.92 -4.70 6.84
C ILE A 42 -0.04 -3.61 6.25
N ARG A 43 1.22 -3.96 5.94
CA ARG A 43 2.15 -3.07 5.27
C ARG A 43 2.74 -3.74 4.03
N PHE A 44 3.13 -2.95 3.07
CA PHE A 44 3.91 -3.44 1.94
C PHE A 44 5.13 -2.55 1.71
N SER A 45 6.19 -3.15 1.22
CA SER A 45 7.38 -2.47 0.72
C SER A 45 7.70 -2.95 -0.69
N PHE A 46 8.48 -2.18 -1.42
CA PHE A 46 8.73 -2.41 -2.83
C PHE A 46 10.18 -2.11 -3.20
N THR A 47 10.83 -3.04 -3.90
CA THR A 47 12.22 -2.89 -4.35
C THR A 47 12.34 -3.11 -5.86
N HIS A 48 13.33 -2.47 -6.49
CA HIS A 48 13.72 -2.67 -7.87
C HIS A 48 15.23 -2.97 -7.95
N ASP A 49 15.59 -4.14 -8.47
CA ASP A 49 16.97 -4.65 -8.50
C ASP A 49 17.66 -4.56 -7.12
N GLY A 50 16.92 -4.94 -6.06
CA GLY A 50 17.39 -4.90 -4.68
C GLY A 50 17.47 -3.52 -4.05
N THR A 51 17.24 -2.43 -4.80
CA THR A 51 17.16 -1.06 -4.26
C THR A 51 15.75 -0.77 -3.77
N GLU A 52 15.61 -0.23 -2.57
CA GLU A 52 14.30 0.19 -2.06
C GLU A 52 13.71 1.31 -2.92
N VAL A 53 12.45 1.14 -3.30
CA VAL A 53 11.63 2.11 -4.03
C VAL A 53 10.58 2.68 -3.11
N LEU A 54 10.03 1.85 -2.23
CA LEU A 54 9.04 2.22 -1.23
C LEU A 54 9.33 1.47 0.07
N ALA A 55 9.44 2.19 1.16
CA ALA A 55 9.58 1.63 2.50
C ALA A 55 8.25 1.02 2.98
N ALA A 56 8.26 0.36 4.14
CA ALA A 56 7.07 -0.30 4.68
C ALA A 56 5.91 0.70 4.88
N SER A 57 4.90 0.59 4.05
CA SER A 57 3.76 1.51 3.91
C SER A 57 2.47 0.83 4.33
N PRO A 58 1.70 1.36 5.29
CA PRO A 58 0.45 0.77 5.75
C PRO A 58 -0.66 0.94 4.72
N ILE A 59 -1.56 -0.04 4.71
CA ILE A 59 -2.79 -0.02 3.91
C ILE A 59 -3.95 -0.57 4.72
N SER A 60 -5.06 0.14 4.74
CA SER A 60 -6.29 -0.32 5.38
C SER A 60 -7.52 0.32 4.73
N MET A 61 -8.70 -0.16 5.07
CA MET A 61 -9.96 0.37 4.55
C MET A 61 -10.98 0.40 5.68
N THR A 62 -11.51 1.57 5.98
CA THR A 62 -12.50 1.77 7.04
C THR A 62 -13.91 1.72 6.46
N LEU A 63 -14.76 0.88 7.03
CA LEU A 63 -16.16 0.75 6.68
C LEU A 63 -17.05 1.63 7.56
N GLN A 64 -18.21 2.05 7.05
CA GLN A 64 -19.16 2.91 7.74
C GLN A 64 -19.60 2.35 9.11
N ASN A 65 -19.61 1.03 9.28
CA ASN A 65 -19.96 0.38 10.55
C ASN A 65 -18.78 0.33 11.56
N GLY A 66 -17.67 1.01 11.28
CA GLY A 66 -16.49 1.08 12.14
C GLY A 66 -15.53 -0.11 12.01
N VAL A 67 -15.80 -1.07 11.14
CA VAL A 67 -14.85 -2.17 10.85
C VAL A 67 -13.70 -1.62 10.01
N VAL A 68 -12.46 -1.92 10.40
CA VAL A 68 -11.25 -1.58 9.65
C VAL A 68 -10.68 -2.86 9.06
N LEU A 69 -10.74 -2.98 7.73
CA LEU A 69 -10.09 -4.07 6.99
C LEU A 69 -8.58 -3.79 6.96
N GLY A 70 -7.80 -4.64 7.60
CA GLY A 70 -6.36 -4.42 7.79
C GLY A 70 -5.95 -4.24 9.25
N ALA A 71 -6.87 -4.00 10.18
CA ALA A 71 -6.59 -3.95 11.61
C ALA A 71 -6.62 -5.36 12.23
N GLY A 72 -5.55 -5.75 12.91
CA GLY A 72 -5.39 -7.07 13.53
C GLY A 72 -5.61 -8.24 12.55
N PRO A 73 -5.06 -8.19 11.33
CA PRO A 73 -5.42 -9.10 10.25
C PRO A 73 -4.93 -10.52 10.52
N LYS A 74 -5.78 -11.52 10.24
CA LYS A 74 -5.44 -12.95 10.39
C LYS A 74 -5.55 -13.64 9.05
N VAL A 75 -4.41 -13.90 8.41
CA VAL A 75 -4.35 -14.61 7.13
C VAL A 75 -4.88 -16.03 7.31
N SER A 76 -5.87 -16.40 6.51
CA SER A 76 -6.48 -17.72 6.46
C SER A 76 -6.02 -18.54 5.25
N LYS A 77 -5.71 -17.89 4.13
CA LYS A 77 -5.26 -18.54 2.90
C LYS A 77 -4.36 -17.62 2.11
N VAL A 78 -3.35 -18.21 1.46
CA VAL A 78 -2.48 -17.54 0.48
C VAL A 78 -2.58 -18.30 -0.83
N LEU A 79 -2.82 -17.59 -1.92
CA LEU A 79 -2.77 -18.13 -3.27
C LEU A 79 -1.75 -17.35 -4.08
N LYS A 80 -1.02 -18.03 -4.94
CA LYS A 80 -0.13 -17.40 -5.93
C LYS A 80 -0.45 -17.96 -7.30
N ALA A 81 -0.40 -17.09 -8.31
CA ALA A 81 -0.61 -17.43 -9.70
C ALA A 81 0.35 -16.64 -10.58
N ALA A 82 0.65 -17.15 -11.76
CA ALA A 82 1.30 -16.45 -12.84
C ALA A 82 0.33 -16.36 -14.02
N VAL A 83 0.23 -15.20 -14.63
CA VAL A 83 -0.64 -14.91 -15.77
C VAL A 83 0.22 -14.41 -16.91
N ASP A 84 0.01 -14.97 -18.08
CA ASP A 84 0.59 -14.55 -19.35
C ASP A 84 -0.48 -14.71 -20.42
N LYS A 85 -1.09 -13.61 -20.82
CA LYS A 85 -2.16 -13.60 -21.82
C LYS A 85 -2.19 -12.28 -22.59
N VAL A 86 -2.87 -12.31 -23.72
CA VAL A 86 -3.18 -11.13 -24.53
C VAL A 86 -4.62 -10.70 -24.25
N ILE A 87 -4.81 -9.42 -23.98
CA ILE A 87 -6.14 -8.80 -23.84
C ILE A 87 -6.45 -7.97 -25.10
N PRO A 88 -7.56 -8.23 -25.80
CA PRO A 88 -8.01 -7.35 -26.86
C PRO A 88 -8.44 -5.99 -26.28
N SER A 89 -7.98 -4.91 -26.89
CA SER A 89 -8.23 -3.53 -26.42
C SER A 89 -8.72 -2.65 -27.56
N PRO A 90 -10.00 -2.78 -27.99
CA PRO A 90 -10.51 -2.15 -29.21
C PRO A 90 -10.57 -0.62 -29.13
N PHE A 91 -10.54 -0.02 -27.93
CA PHE A 91 -10.65 1.42 -27.71
C PHE A 91 -9.33 2.09 -27.30
N TYR A 92 -8.22 1.37 -27.32
CA TYR A 92 -6.90 1.88 -26.96
C TYR A 92 -6.00 2.04 -28.20
N LYS A 93 -4.87 2.72 -28.07
CA LYS A 93 -3.88 2.92 -29.14
C LYS A 93 -3.31 1.61 -29.70
N LYS A 94 -3.35 0.53 -28.91
CA LYS A 94 -2.96 -0.82 -29.30
C LYS A 94 -4.20 -1.68 -29.33
N THR A 95 -4.36 -2.49 -30.35
CA THR A 95 -5.48 -3.44 -30.48
C THR A 95 -5.38 -4.60 -29.48
N GLU A 96 -4.18 -4.86 -29.00
CA GLU A 96 -3.87 -5.92 -28.05
C GLU A 96 -2.89 -5.42 -27.00
N VAL A 97 -3.08 -5.84 -25.73
CA VAL A 97 -2.21 -5.54 -24.60
C VAL A 97 -1.74 -6.85 -23.98
N GLN A 98 -0.42 -6.96 -23.77
CA GLN A 98 0.14 -8.07 -23.01
C GLN A 98 -0.20 -7.89 -21.52
N ASP A 99 -0.87 -8.88 -20.93
CA ASP A 99 -1.24 -8.91 -19.51
C ASP A 99 -0.42 -10.00 -18.83
N VAL A 100 0.81 -9.65 -18.44
CA VAL A 100 1.82 -10.57 -17.91
C VAL A 100 2.20 -10.13 -16.50
N TYR A 101 1.82 -10.92 -15.49
CA TYR A 101 2.08 -10.61 -14.09
C TYR A 101 2.12 -11.86 -13.21
N ASN A 102 2.71 -11.72 -12.04
CA ASN A 102 2.52 -12.64 -10.93
C ASN A 102 1.49 -12.06 -9.95
N GLU A 103 0.58 -12.89 -9.46
CA GLU A 103 -0.47 -12.51 -8.52
C GLU A 103 -0.30 -13.22 -7.19
N MET A 104 -0.56 -12.49 -6.11
CA MET A 104 -0.70 -13.05 -4.76
C MET A 104 -1.99 -12.56 -4.15
N THR A 105 -2.83 -13.52 -3.73
CA THR A 105 -4.05 -13.26 -2.98
C THR A 105 -3.88 -13.69 -1.53
N LEU A 106 -4.03 -12.76 -0.61
CA LEU A 106 -4.12 -13.00 0.82
C LEU A 106 -5.60 -12.95 1.23
N SER A 107 -6.15 -14.06 1.71
CA SER A 107 -7.48 -14.10 2.30
C SER A 107 -7.38 -13.97 3.81
N PHE A 108 -8.22 -13.16 4.43
CA PHE A 108 -8.23 -12.92 5.86
C PHE A 108 -9.51 -13.47 6.51
N ARG A 109 -9.46 -13.69 7.83
CA ARG A 109 -10.68 -13.86 8.62
C ARG A 109 -11.49 -12.56 8.54
N GLY A 110 -12.82 -12.64 8.55
CA GLY A 110 -13.70 -11.47 8.37
C GLY A 110 -14.17 -11.28 6.93
N ASN A 111 -14.00 -12.30 6.06
CA ASN A 111 -14.52 -12.33 4.69
C ASN A 111 -14.02 -11.21 3.78
N TYR A 112 -12.75 -10.86 3.91
CA TYR A 112 -12.07 -9.94 3.00
C TYR A 112 -10.71 -10.51 2.56
N GLY A 113 -10.11 -9.89 1.58
CA GLY A 113 -8.79 -10.24 1.08
C GLY A 113 -8.08 -9.06 0.44
N LEU A 114 -6.81 -9.27 0.14
CA LEU A 114 -5.97 -8.39 -0.67
C LEU A 114 -5.41 -9.17 -1.85
N VAL A 115 -5.50 -8.60 -3.02
CA VAL A 115 -4.88 -9.11 -4.24
C VAL A 115 -3.77 -8.16 -4.64
N PHE A 116 -2.56 -8.67 -4.77
CA PHE A 116 -1.41 -7.97 -5.31
C PHE A 116 -1.07 -8.55 -6.68
N ARG A 117 -0.85 -7.69 -7.66
CA ARG A 117 -0.32 -8.04 -8.99
C ARG A 117 1.00 -7.34 -9.22
N MET A 118 2.00 -8.11 -9.57
CA MET A 118 3.32 -7.62 -9.88
C MET A 118 3.61 -7.81 -11.36
N TYR A 119 3.67 -6.70 -12.09
CA TYR A 119 4.10 -6.59 -13.46
C TYR A 119 5.62 -6.34 -13.53
N ASN A 120 6.21 -6.31 -14.72
CA ASN A 120 7.64 -5.97 -14.88
C ASN A 120 7.93 -4.47 -14.69
N ASP A 121 6.90 -3.65 -14.69
CA ASP A 121 6.98 -2.18 -14.59
C ASP A 121 6.20 -1.60 -13.40
N GLY A 122 5.54 -2.44 -12.58
CA GLY A 122 4.77 -1.92 -11.45
C GLY A 122 4.09 -2.95 -10.59
N LEU A 123 3.57 -2.45 -9.47
CA LEU A 123 2.76 -3.18 -8.49
C LEU A 123 1.38 -2.55 -8.42
N ALA A 124 0.34 -3.38 -8.47
CA ALA A 124 -1.02 -2.98 -8.16
C ALA A 124 -1.58 -3.82 -7.01
N TYR A 125 -2.42 -3.22 -6.18
CA TYR A 125 -3.19 -3.97 -5.17
C TYR A 125 -4.65 -3.54 -5.14
N ARG A 126 -5.50 -4.40 -4.58
CA ARG A 126 -6.89 -4.06 -4.26
C ARG A 126 -7.42 -4.88 -3.10
N PHE A 127 -8.30 -4.28 -2.31
CA PHE A 127 -9.14 -5.01 -1.38
C PHE A 127 -10.25 -5.77 -2.12
N THR A 128 -10.61 -6.92 -1.58
CA THR A 128 -11.75 -7.73 -2.04
C THR A 128 -12.59 -8.15 -0.85
N THR A 129 -13.90 -8.28 -1.02
CA THR A 129 -14.78 -8.73 0.05
C THR A 129 -15.68 -9.90 -0.42
N LYS A 130 -16.04 -10.75 0.53
CA LYS A 130 -17.06 -11.81 0.40
C LYS A 130 -18.15 -11.61 1.45
N MET A 131 -18.38 -10.39 1.86
CA MET A 131 -19.44 -10.03 2.79
C MET A 131 -20.79 -10.21 2.11
N LYS A 132 -21.81 -10.63 2.89
CA LYS A 132 -23.14 -10.92 2.35
C LYS A 132 -23.91 -9.67 1.94
N ASN A 133 -23.67 -8.57 2.66
CA ASN A 133 -24.34 -7.29 2.45
C ASN A 133 -23.40 -6.32 1.74
N ASP A 134 -23.97 -5.33 1.10
CA ASP A 134 -23.23 -4.19 0.58
C ASP A 134 -22.43 -3.51 1.70
N ILE A 135 -21.27 -3.01 1.35
CA ILE A 135 -20.39 -2.26 2.25
C ILE A 135 -20.31 -0.82 1.78
N VAL A 136 -20.19 0.10 2.74
CA VAL A 136 -19.88 1.49 2.46
C VAL A 136 -18.50 1.77 3.03
N VAL A 137 -17.56 2.11 2.16
CA VAL A 137 -16.22 2.55 2.53
C VAL A 137 -16.29 4.04 2.84
N VAL A 138 -15.75 4.45 3.98
CA VAL A 138 -15.73 5.84 4.41
C VAL A 138 -14.33 6.43 4.40
N ASP A 139 -13.30 5.57 4.45
CA ASP A 139 -11.90 5.99 4.41
C ASP A 139 -10.99 4.86 3.93
N GLU A 140 -9.91 5.21 3.26
CA GLU A 140 -8.83 4.30 2.85
C GLU A 140 -7.48 4.88 3.28
N GLU A 141 -6.73 4.12 4.07
CA GLU A 141 -5.33 4.41 4.36
C GLU A 141 -4.49 3.80 3.24
N ALA A 142 -3.80 4.65 2.51
CA ALA A 142 -2.90 4.27 1.41
C ALA A 142 -1.64 5.13 1.51
N ASP A 143 -0.84 4.90 2.55
CA ASP A 143 0.40 5.63 2.76
C ASP A 143 1.51 5.13 1.83
N TYR A 144 2.39 6.04 1.47
CA TYR A 144 3.58 5.76 0.66
C TYR A 144 4.81 6.33 1.36
N ASN A 145 5.52 5.49 2.10
CA ASN A 145 6.66 5.87 2.91
C ASN A 145 7.97 5.75 2.10
N PHE A 146 8.82 6.75 2.25
CA PHE A 146 10.15 6.79 1.64
C PHE A 146 11.21 6.87 2.73
N SER A 147 12.34 6.17 2.54
CA SER A 147 13.46 6.20 3.49
C SER A 147 14.32 7.47 3.38
N SER A 148 14.14 8.25 2.30
CA SER A 148 14.86 9.50 2.03
C SER A 148 13.88 10.58 1.57
N ASP A 149 14.31 11.85 1.70
CA ASP A 149 13.55 13.01 1.22
C ASP A 149 13.76 13.18 -0.29
N HIS A 150 12.99 12.44 -1.07
CA HIS A 150 13.02 12.54 -2.52
C HIS A 150 12.26 13.77 -3.04
N THR A 151 12.60 14.21 -4.25
CA THR A 151 11.87 15.26 -4.94
C THR A 151 10.67 14.66 -5.67
N ALA A 152 9.54 15.37 -5.65
CA ALA A 152 8.32 14.93 -6.30
C ALA A 152 7.71 15.99 -7.20
N PHE A 153 6.96 15.55 -8.20
CA PHE A 153 6.07 16.39 -8.99
C PHE A 153 4.66 16.30 -8.40
N ALA A 154 4.29 17.32 -7.64
CA ALA A 154 3.03 17.39 -6.92
C ALA A 154 1.94 18.11 -7.74
N PRO A 155 0.90 17.39 -8.20
CA PRO A 155 -0.20 17.94 -9.00
C PRO A 155 -1.27 18.55 -8.11
N TYR A 156 -0.96 19.63 -7.41
CA TYR A 156 -1.92 20.32 -6.57
C TYR A 156 -3.10 20.88 -7.36
N VAL A 157 -4.29 20.80 -6.76
CA VAL A 157 -5.42 21.57 -7.25
C VAL A 157 -5.27 23.06 -6.90
N ASN A 158 -6.07 23.92 -7.51
CA ASN A 158 -6.04 25.35 -7.23
C ASN A 158 -6.38 25.63 -5.75
N SER A 159 -5.50 26.35 -5.06
CA SER A 159 -5.55 26.60 -3.60
C SER A 159 -6.48 27.76 -3.18
N LYS A 160 -7.32 28.31 -4.08
CA LYS A 160 -8.21 29.44 -3.77
C LYS A 160 -9.47 29.06 -2.99
N LYS A 161 -9.57 27.81 -2.53
CA LYS A 161 -10.71 27.32 -1.75
C LYS A 161 -10.45 27.50 -0.25
N ALA A 162 -11.53 27.78 0.49
CA ALA A 162 -11.46 28.11 1.90
C ALA A 162 -11.25 26.86 2.78
N THR A 163 -11.79 25.70 2.38
CA THR A 163 -11.67 24.44 3.12
C THR A 163 -11.05 23.35 2.25
N PHE A 164 -10.57 22.27 2.88
CA PHE A 164 -10.03 21.12 2.17
C PHE A 164 -11.10 20.44 1.30
N GLU A 165 -12.32 20.30 1.80
CA GLU A 165 -13.44 19.67 1.09
C GLU A 165 -13.85 20.46 -0.15
N GLU A 166 -13.77 21.79 -0.11
CA GLU A 166 -14.05 22.61 -1.28
C GLU A 166 -13.03 22.43 -2.41
N GLN A 167 -11.85 21.91 -2.11
CA GLN A 167 -10.82 21.64 -3.12
C GLN A 167 -11.23 20.52 -4.08
N PHE A 168 -12.11 19.59 -3.68
CA PHE A 168 -12.64 18.54 -4.56
C PHE A 168 -13.50 19.10 -5.72
N MET A 169 -14.05 20.30 -5.55
CA MET A 169 -14.87 20.99 -6.56
C MET A 169 -14.02 22.05 -7.30
N ASN A 170 -12.99 21.60 -8.01
CA ASN A 170 -12.01 22.52 -8.58
C ASN A 170 -11.48 22.06 -9.96
N SER A 171 -10.83 23.00 -10.68
CA SER A 171 -10.04 22.71 -11.87
C SER A 171 -8.68 22.15 -11.47
N PHE A 172 -8.24 21.11 -12.17
CA PHE A 172 -6.95 20.45 -11.97
C PHE A 172 -5.88 20.93 -12.97
N GLU A 173 -6.19 21.92 -13.79
CA GLU A 173 -5.27 22.49 -14.78
C GLU A 173 -4.30 23.48 -14.12
N GLN A 174 -3.35 22.92 -13.36
CA GLN A 174 -2.31 23.68 -12.67
C GLN A 174 -0.93 23.11 -13.02
N PRO A 175 0.12 23.95 -13.08
CA PRO A 175 1.50 23.45 -13.15
C PRO A 175 1.83 22.58 -11.94
N TYR A 176 2.54 21.48 -12.15
CA TYR A 176 3.06 20.68 -11.05
C TYR A 176 4.12 21.46 -10.26
N VAL A 177 4.06 21.31 -8.95
CA VAL A 177 5.12 21.80 -8.05
C VAL A 177 6.21 20.75 -7.97
N HIS A 178 7.46 21.11 -8.17
CA HIS A 178 8.62 20.23 -8.12
C HIS A 178 9.45 20.58 -6.89
N GLU A 179 9.28 19.82 -5.81
CA GLU A 179 9.92 20.09 -4.52
C GLU A 179 10.13 18.80 -3.71
N PRO A 180 11.00 18.83 -2.67
CA PRO A 180 11.15 17.69 -1.76
C PRO A 180 9.85 17.30 -1.08
N ILE A 181 9.66 15.99 -0.84
CA ILE A 181 8.43 15.43 -0.21
C ILE A 181 8.18 16.10 1.14
N THR A 182 9.22 16.37 1.95
CA THR A 182 9.09 17.05 3.26
C THR A 182 8.58 18.48 3.16
N LYS A 183 8.57 19.08 1.97
CA LYS A 183 8.08 20.45 1.71
C LYS A 183 6.65 20.46 1.17
N LEU A 184 6.09 19.30 0.84
CA LEU A 184 4.72 19.22 0.34
C LEU A 184 3.72 19.75 1.36
N ASN A 185 2.72 20.46 0.86
CA ASN A 185 1.70 21.09 1.71
C ASN A 185 0.56 20.09 1.99
N SER A 186 0.46 19.62 3.23
CA SER A 186 -0.57 18.68 3.69
C SER A 186 -2.00 19.24 3.68
N GLU A 187 -2.16 20.58 3.63
CA GLU A 187 -3.48 21.24 3.57
C GLU A 187 -4.02 21.35 2.14
N ARG A 188 -3.26 20.90 1.15
CA ARG A 188 -3.63 20.98 -0.25
C ARG A 188 -3.92 19.62 -0.84
N LEU A 189 -5.07 19.51 -1.50
CA LEU A 189 -5.43 18.34 -2.29
C LEU A 189 -4.50 18.22 -3.51
N MET A 190 -4.05 17.02 -3.77
CA MET A 190 -3.36 16.63 -5.01
C MET A 190 -4.21 15.62 -5.77
N ILE A 191 -4.09 15.63 -7.09
CA ILE A 191 -4.67 14.59 -7.94
C ILE A 191 -3.60 13.54 -8.27
N LEU A 192 -4.00 12.43 -8.86
CA LEU A 192 -3.11 11.44 -9.43
C LEU A 192 -2.95 11.67 -10.96
N PRO A 193 -1.83 11.28 -11.56
CA PRO A 193 -0.71 10.55 -10.96
C PRO A 193 0.24 11.46 -10.17
N PHE A 194 0.84 10.91 -9.12
CA PHE A 194 1.90 11.53 -8.32
C PHE A 194 3.24 10.89 -8.69
N LEU A 195 4.25 11.71 -9.04
CA LEU A 195 5.54 11.22 -9.51
C LEU A 195 6.66 11.59 -8.53
N VAL A 196 7.45 10.59 -8.12
CA VAL A 196 8.61 10.75 -7.23
C VAL A 196 9.89 10.42 -7.99
N GLU A 197 10.90 11.28 -7.88
CA GLU A 197 12.25 11.07 -8.39
C GLU A 197 13.09 10.39 -7.31
N LEU A 198 13.45 9.13 -7.56
CA LEU A 198 14.26 8.33 -6.67
C LEU A 198 15.75 8.45 -7.03
N ASP A 199 16.62 8.01 -6.11
CA ASP A 199 18.04 7.94 -6.34
C ASP A 199 18.39 7.04 -7.54
N GLY A 200 19.52 7.33 -8.19
CA GLY A 200 19.97 6.58 -9.35
C GLY A 200 19.14 6.81 -10.62
N GLY A 201 18.35 7.89 -10.69
CA GLY A 201 17.55 8.26 -11.86
C GLY A 201 16.26 7.44 -12.03
N LYS A 202 15.90 6.62 -11.06
CA LYS A 202 14.62 5.89 -11.04
C LYS A 202 13.47 6.85 -10.76
N LYS A 203 12.27 6.50 -11.22
CA LYS A 203 11.04 7.26 -10.96
C LYS A 203 9.94 6.31 -10.52
N LEU A 204 9.20 6.72 -9.50
CA LEU A 204 8.00 6.05 -9.04
C LEU A 204 6.78 6.90 -9.41
N CYS A 205 5.84 6.30 -10.14
CA CYS A 205 4.56 6.91 -10.44
C CYS A 205 3.47 6.21 -9.62
N ILE A 206 2.76 6.98 -8.81
CA ILE A 206 1.63 6.50 -8.00
C ILE A 206 0.35 6.94 -8.70
N THR A 207 -0.56 5.99 -8.93
CA THR A 207 -1.85 6.20 -9.58
C THR A 207 -2.86 5.15 -9.11
N GLU A 208 -4.13 5.37 -9.36
CA GLU A 208 -5.22 4.42 -9.12
C GLU A 208 -5.94 4.02 -10.42
#